data_e3242755f4c675e1da37bd8d937a890b
#
_entry.id   e3242755f4c675e1da37bd8d937a890b
#
_cell.length_a   1.000
_cell.length_b   1.000
_cell.length_c   1.000
_cell.angle_alpha   90.00
_cell.angle_beta   90.00
_cell.angle_gamma   90.00
#
_symmetry.space_group_name_H-M   'P 1'
#
loop_
_entity.id
_entity.type
_entity.pdbx_description
1 polymer ?
#
loop_
_entity_poly.entity_id
_entity_poly.type
_entity_poly.pdbx_seq_one_letter_code
_entity_poly.pdbx_strand_id
1 'polypeptide(L)'
;MISHGKNVKVFCANANRPFAEGVCRKLWLPLGDCTVTTFADGEVSLTINESVRGSDVFLVQSTCKPVNNNLMELLIMIDACRRASAGRITAVIPYFGYARQDRKAKGRDPISAKLVANMIEAAGADRVLTMDLHASQIQGFFDIPVDNLLSNPVFVKYYMSKFEHPEEMVVVSPDVGSVARSRTFANTMGMNLAIVDKRREKANQCEVMNVIGDVKGKKCILFDDMVDTAGSLCNAAKAIVEIGGATEVYACATHGVLSGPANERIANSCIKELTFLNTIPPLEGACSKIKYLDVSPIFADAIQRIYEENSMSVLF
;
A
#
# COMPACT_ATOMS: atom_id res chain seq x y z
N MET A 1 -28.34 4.45 -11.18
CA MET A 1 -28.52 3.28 -10.28
C MET A 1 -27.53 2.24 -10.75
N ILE A 2 -26.45 2.01 -9.99
CA ILE A 2 -25.47 0.95 -10.31
C ILE A 2 -26.18 -0.35 -9.96
N SER A 3 -26.53 -1.17 -10.97
CA SER A 3 -27.18 -2.46 -10.70
C SER A 3 -26.13 -3.45 -10.20
N HIS A 4 -26.40 -4.10 -9.07
CA HIS A 4 -25.57 -5.20 -8.60
C HIS A 4 -25.44 -6.30 -9.64
N GLY A 5 -24.23 -6.82 -9.77
CA GLY A 5 -24.00 -8.06 -10.49
C GLY A 5 -24.66 -9.23 -9.74
N LYS A 6 -25.17 -10.21 -10.48
CA LYS A 6 -25.84 -11.39 -9.90
C LYS A 6 -24.90 -12.34 -9.17
N ASN A 7 -23.59 -12.28 -9.48
CA ASN A 7 -22.56 -13.16 -8.94
C ASN A 7 -21.27 -12.36 -8.74
N VAL A 8 -20.51 -12.68 -7.67
CA VAL A 8 -19.18 -12.14 -7.44
C VAL A 8 -18.15 -12.92 -8.26
N LYS A 9 -17.28 -12.21 -8.93
CA LYS A 9 -16.10 -12.77 -9.60
C LYS A 9 -14.85 -11.98 -9.27
N VAL A 10 -13.78 -12.67 -8.93
CA VAL A 10 -12.49 -12.07 -8.61
C VAL A 10 -11.48 -12.54 -9.63
N PHE A 11 -10.86 -11.64 -10.36
CA PHE A 11 -9.77 -11.93 -11.28
C PHE A 11 -8.48 -11.26 -10.81
N CYS A 12 -7.34 -11.78 -11.26
CA CYS A 12 -6.04 -11.23 -10.97
C CYS A 12 -5.20 -11.16 -12.24
N ALA A 13 -4.55 -10.03 -12.47
CA ALA A 13 -3.47 -9.96 -13.44
C ALA A 13 -2.14 -10.44 -12.80
N ASN A 14 -0.99 -10.09 -13.38
CA ASN A 14 0.27 -10.75 -13.03
C ASN A 14 0.95 -10.25 -11.73
N ALA A 15 0.58 -9.08 -11.21
CA ALA A 15 1.38 -8.42 -10.18
C ALA A 15 1.44 -9.16 -8.84
N ASN A 16 0.31 -9.69 -8.35
CA ASN A 16 0.27 -10.30 -7.01
C ASN A 16 -0.78 -11.41 -6.89
N ARG A 17 -0.58 -12.48 -7.64
CA ARG A 17 -1.50 -13.63 -7.65
C ARG A 17 -1.68 -14.28 -6.27
N PRO A 18 -0.62 -14.50 -5.44
CA PRO A 18 -0.80 -15.07 -4.10
C PRO A 18 -1.73 -14.26 -3.20
N PHE A 19 -1.71 -12.93 -3.31
CA PHE A 19 -2.63 -12.06 -2.59
C PHE A 19 -4.08 -12.28 -3.06
N ALA A 20 -4.34 -12.30 -4.36
CA ALA A 20 -5.66 -12.53 -4.92
C ALA A 20 -6.22 -13.91 -4.53
N GLU A 21 -5.37 -14.94 -4.52
CA GLU A 21 -5.72 -16.28 -4.04
C GLU A 21 -6.05 -16.27 -2.54
N GLY A 22 -5.34 -15.46 -1.74
CA GLY A 22 -5.65 -15.22 -0.32
C GLY A 22 -7.04 -14.59 -0.14
N VAL A 23 -7.37 -13.57 -0.95
CA VAL A 23 -8.69 -12.94 -0.97
C VAL A 23 -9.77 -13.96 -1.33
N CYS A 24 -9.59 -14.69 -2.42
CA CYS A 24 -10.56 -15.71 -2.89
C CYS A 24 -10.77 -16.81 -1.85
N ARG A 25 -9.70 -17.28 -1.20
CA ARG A 25 -9.77 -18.29 -0.13
C ARG A 25 -10.64 -17.81 1.04
N LYS A 26 -10.52 -16.55 1.44
CA LYS A 26 -11.32 -15.97 2.51
C LYS A 26 -12.78 -15.77 2.12
N LEU A 27 -13.05 -15.47 0.85
CA LEU A 27 -14.41 -15.33 0.29
C LEU A 27 -15.06 -16.67 -0.06
N TRP A 28 -14.36 -17.80 0.04
CA TRP A 28 -14.82 -19.12 -0.40
C TRP A 28 -15.20 -19.14 -1.90
N LEU A 29 -14.47 -18.36 -2.71
CA LEU A 29 -14.66 -18.27 -4.15
C LEU A 29 -13.43 -18.81 -4.90
N PRO A 30 -13.60 -19.39 -6.08
CA PRO A 30 -12.46 -19.64 -6.96
C PRO A 30 -11.92 -18.31 -7.52
N LEU A 31 -10.61 -18.26 -7.77
CA LEU A 31 -10.06 -17.20 -8.59
C LEU A 31 -10.52 -17.39 -10.04
N GLY A 32 -11.01 -16.32 -10.65
CA GLY A 32 -11.53 -16.32 -12.02
C GLY A 32 -10.44 -16.67 -13.02
N ASP A 33 -10.85 -17.39 -14.07
CA ASP A 33 -9.93 -17.83 -15.12
C ASP A 33 -9.70 -16.73 -16.14
N CYS A 34 -8.48 -16.23 -16.19
CA CYS A 34 -8.00 -15.29 -17.19
C CYS A 34 -6.55 -15.59 -17.56
N THR A 35 -6.18 -15.27 -18.78
CA THR A 35 -4.82 -15.41 -19.30
C THR A 35 -4.27 -14.01 -19.59
N VAL A 36 -3.16 -13.66 -18.94
CA VAL A 36 -2.45 -12.39 -19.14
C VAL A 36 -1.03 -12.69 -19.56
N THR A 37 -0.69 -12.36 -20.79
CA THR A 37 0.61 -12.59 -21.41
C THR A 37 1.12 -11.34 -22.11
N THR A 38 2.28 -11.43 -22.73
CA THR A 38 2.90 -10.36 -23.50
C THR A 38 3.19 -10.84 -24.90
N PHE A 39 2.81 -10.06 -25.92
CA PHE A 39 3.21 -10.30 -27.30
C PHE A 39 4.72 -10.09 -27.49
N ALA A 40 5.27 -10.55 -28.60
CA ALA A 40 6.69 -10.46 -28.88
C ALA A 40 7.25 -9.04 -28.95
N ASP A 41 6.40 -8.07 -29.27
CA ASP A 41 6.71 -6.63 -29.31
C ASP A 41 6.56 -5.93 -27.94
N GLY A 42 6.08 -6.65 -26.91
CA GLY A 42 5.91 -6.14 -25.56
C GLY A 42 4.49 -5.67 -25.21
N GLU A 43 3.53 -5.73 -26.14
CA GLU A 43 2.14 -5.40 -25.83
C GLU A 43 1.49 -6.47 -24.95
N VAL A 44 0.60 -6.03 -24.06
CA VAL A 44 -0.16 -6.93 -23.18
C VAL A 44 -1.26 -7.64 -23.96
N SER A 45 -1.30 -8.96 -23.86
CA SER A 45 -2.39 -9.82 -24.35
C SER A 45 -3.20 -10.34 -23.17
N LEU A 46 -4.52 -10.11 -23.17
CA LEU A 46 -5.40 -10.53 -22.10
C LEU A 46 -6.64 -11.21 -22.64
N THR A 47 -7.01 -12.34 -22.03
CA THR A 47 -8.25 -13.06 -22.31
C THR A 47 -8.94 -13.42 -21.00
N ILE A 48 -10.23 -13.10 -20.88
CA ILE A 48 -11.09 -13.60 -19.82
C ILE A 48 -11.72 -14.91 -20.32
N ASN A 49 -11.42 -16.03 -19.66
CA ASN A 49 -11.78 -17.38 -20.14
C ASN A 49 -13.16 -17.84 -19.66
N GLU A 50 -13.89 -16.98 -18.96
CA GLU A 50 -15.23 -17.28 -18.46
C GLU A 50 -16.18 -16.08 -18.62
N SER A 51 -17.48 -16.32 -18.57
CA SER A 51 -18.46 -15.26 -18.73
C SER A 51 -18.50 -14.35 -17.50
N VAL A 52 -18.37 -13.04 -17.70
CA VAL A 52 -18.54 -11.99 -16.68
C VAL A 52 -19.84 -11.21 -16.82
N ARG A 53 -20.69 -11.61 -17.77
CA ARG A 53 -21.93 -10.87 -18.09
C ARG A 53 -22.84 -10.73 -16.87
N GLY A 54 -23.11 -9.47 -16.49
CA GLY A 54 -23.98 -9.14 -15.37
C GLY A 54 -23.39 -9.52 -14.00
N SER A 55 -22.11 -9.88 -13.92
CA SER A 55 -21.43 -10.16 -12.65
C SER A 55 -20.89 -8.88 -12.00
N ASP A 56 -20.74 -8.92 -10.68
CA ASP A 56 -19.95 -7.95 -9.93
C ASP A 56 -18.48 -8.42 -9.93
N VAL A 57 -17.63 -7.70 -10.65
CA VAL A 57 -16.27 -8.12 -10.97
C VAL A 57 -15.25 -7.32 -10.18
N PHE A 58 -14.38 -8.01 -9.46
CA PHE A 58 -13.27 -7.43 -8.70
C PHE A 58 -11.95 -7.80 -9.37
N LEU A 59 -11.22 -6.79 -9.85
CA LEU A 59 -9.98 -6.96 -10.60
C LEU A 59 -8.79 -6.62 -9.71
N VAL A 60 -8.07 -7.63 -9.25
CA VAL A 60 -6.94 -7.48 -8.32
C VAL A 60 -5.65 -7.25 -9.11
N GLN A 61 -5.06 -6.06 -8.95
CA GLN A 61 -3.77 -5.74 -9.56
C GLN A 61 -3.06 -4.63 -8.78
N SER A 62 -1.95 -4.94 -8.14
CA SER A 62 -1.05 -3.92 -7.59
C SER A 62 -0.26 -3.25 -8.72
N THR A 63 -0.29 -1.92 -8.78
CA THR A 63 0.47 -1.19 -9.82
C THR A 63 1.92 -0.92 -9.37
N CYS A 64 2.56 -1.96 -8.82
CA CYS A 64 3.97 -2.00 -8.44
C CYS A 64 4.88 -2.32 -9.64
N LYS A 65 6.19 -2.46 -9.40
CA LYS A 65 7.16 -2.81 -10.45
C LYS A 65 6.86 -4.20 -11.05
N PRO A 66 6.85 -4.28 -12.41
CA PRO A 66 7.05 -3.24 -13.44
C PRO A 66 5.81 -2.35 -13.60
N VAL A 67 5.92 -1.10 -13.13
CA VAL A 67 4.77 -0.20 -12.87
C VAL A 67 3.91 0.03 -14.10
N ASN A 68 4.52 0.33 -15.25
CA ASN A 68 3.79 0.64 -16.48
C ASN A 68 3.07 -0.59 -17.03
N ASN A 69 3.70 -1.77 -16.98
CA ASN A 69 3.10 -3.00 -17.45
C ASN A 69 1.90 -3.39 -16.56
N ASN A 70 2.08 -3.37 -15.23
CA ASN A 70 1.01 -3.70 -14.29
C ASN A 70 -0.17 -2.72 -14.38
N LEU A 71 0.09 -1.44 -14.62
CA LEU A 71 -0.97 -0.47 -14.88
C LEU A 71 -1.69 -0.78 -16.19
N MET A 72 -0.97 -1.06 -17.27
CA MET A 72 -1.57 -1.39 -18.57
C MET A 72 -2.38 -2.70 -18.51
N GLU A 73 -1.88 -3.74 -17.82
CA GLU A 73 -2.64 -4.97 -17.57
C GLU A 73 -3.98 -4.68 -16.89
N LEU A 74 -3.98 -3.83 -15.85
CA LEU A 74 -5.19 -3.44 -15.15
C LEU A 74 -6.19 -2.73 -16.09
N LEU A 75 -5.73 -1.76 -16.86
CA LEU A 75 -6.58 -0.99 -17.78
C LEU A 75 -7.22 -1.88 -18.86
N ILE A 76 -6.43 -2.79 -19.44
CA ILE A 76 -6.91 -3.74 -20.46
C ILE A 76 -7.91 -4.72 -19.82
N MET A 77 -7.67 -5.17 -18.59
CA MET A 77 -8.59 -6.08 -17.89
C MET A 77 -9.94 -5.40 -17.58
N ILE A 78 -9.92 -4.13 -17.18
CA ILE A 78 -11.15 -3.33 -16.98
C ILE A 78 -11.92 -3.22 -18.31
N ASP A 79 -11.24 -2.83 -19.40
CA ASP A 79 -11.89 -2.69 -20.73
C ASP A 79 -12.47 -4.02 -21.22
N ALA A 80 -11.75 -5.13 -21.04
CA ALA A 80 -12.23 -6.45 -21.41
C ALA A 80 -13.51 -6.83 -20.67
N CYS A 81 -13.56 -6.62 -19.34
CA CYS A 81 -14.74 -6.88 -18.53
C CYS A 81 -15.92 -5.97 -18.91
N ARG A 82 -15.66 -4.69 -19.18
CA ARG A 82 -16.67 -3.72 -19.66
C ARG A 82 -17.27 -4.16 -20.98
N ARG A 83 -16.45 -4.53 -21.97
CA ARG A 83 -16.90 -5.02 -23.29
C ARG A 83 -17.64 -6.35 -23.19
N ALA A 84 -17.29 -7.19 -22.19
CA ALA A 84 -18.00 -8.46 -21.92
C ALA A 84 -19.29 -8.26 -21.10
N SER A 85 -19.71 -7.00 -20.87
CA SER A 85 -20.95 -6.62 -20.14
C SER A 85 -20.96 -7.07 -18.68
N ALA A 86 -19.84 -6.90 -17.95
CA ALA A 86 -19.85 -6.96 -16.49
C ALA A 86 -20.92 -6.00 -15.93
N GLY A 87 -21.53 -6.35 -14.82
CA GLY A 87 -22.57 -5.53 -14.18
C GLY A 87 -21.97 -4.35 -13.41
N ARG A 88 -20.87 -4.59 -12.70
CA ARG A 88 -20.07 -3.59 -11.99
C ARG A 88 -18.61 -4.04 -11.99
N ILE A 89 -17.69 -3.10 -12.13
CA ILE A 89 -16.24 -3.37 -12.16
C ILE A 89 -15.56 -2.59 -11.03
N THR A 90 -15.02 -3.31 -10.06
CA THR A 90 -14.21 -2.73 -8.98
C THR A 90 -12.73 -3.00 -9.23
N ALA A 91 -11.94 -1.96 -9.42
CA ALA A 91 -10.48 -2.06 -9.48
C ALA A 91 -9.92 -2.20 -8.05
N VAL A 92 -9.42 -3.38 -7.70
CA VAL A 92 -8.78 -3.68 -6.42
C VAL A 92 -7.28 -3.50 -6.57
N ILE A 93 -6.78 -2.38 -6.05
CA ILE A 93 -5.38 -1.93 -6.24
C ILE A 93 -4.70 -1.86 -4.86
N PRO A 94 -4.18 -2.98 -4.31
CA PRO A 94 -3.57 -2.99 -2.99
C PRO A 94 -2.43 -1.97 -2.84
N TYR A 95 -1.65 -1.77 -3.90
CA TYR A 95 -0.67 -0.69 -4.02
C TYR A 95 -0.95 0.16 -5.25
N PHE A 96 -1.23 1.45 -5.04
CA PHE A 96 -1.48 2.43 -6.09
C PHE A 96 -0.18 3.12 -6.49
N GLY A 97 0.37 2.76 -7.63
CA GLY A 97 1.57 3.37 -8.22
C GLY A 97 1.31 4.82 -8.64
N TYR A 98 2.39 5.60 -8.86
CA TYR A 98 2.34 7.03 -9.18
C TYR A 98 1.75 7.93 -8.07
N ALA A 99 1.33 7.39 -6.92
CA ALA A 99 0.73 8.14 -5.82
C ALA A 99 1.62 9.26 -5.26
N ARG A 100 2.96 9.14 -5.38
CA ARG A 100 3.92 10.16 -4.92
C ARG A 100 3.89 11.47 -5.73
N GLN A 101 3.23 11.48 -6.89
CA GLN A 101 3.05 12.65 -7.75
C GLN A 101 1.59 13.14 -7.67
N ASP A 102 1.13 13.45 -6.46
CA ASP A 102 -0.21 13.92 -6.12
C ASP A 102 -0.37 15.43 -6.28
N ARG A 103 0.75 16.16 -6.40
CA ARG A 103 0.80 17.62 -6.54
C ARG A 103 2.02 18.05 -7.34
N LYS A 104 1.99 19.28 -7.84
CA LYS A 104 3.17 19.92 -8.41
C LYS A 104 4.12 20.36 -7.29
N ALA A 105 5.29 19.76 -7.22
CA ALA A 105 6.38 20.20 -6.33
C ALA A 105 7.12 21.41 -6.90
N LYS A 106 7.19 21.53 -8.24
CA LYS A 106 7.81 22.63 -8.97
C LYS A 106 6.91 23.05 -10.13
N GLY A 107 7.19 24.21 -10.69
CA GLY A 107 6.53 24.65 -11.93
C GLY A 107 6.71 23.62 -13.06
N ARG A 108 5.64 23.33 -13.79
CA ARG A 108 5.58 22.38 -14.92
C ARG A 108 5.66 20.90 -14.56
N ASP A 109 5.64 20.53 -13.27
CA ASP A 109 5.54 19.11 -12.87
C ASP A 109 4.16 18.55 -13.26
N PRO A 110 4.08 17.26 -13.61
CA PRO A 110 2.81 16.58 -13.78
C PRO A 110 2.14 16.30 -12.43
N ILE A 111 0.85 15.94 -12.47
CA ILE A 111 0.13 15.29 -11.36
C ILE A 111 -0.22 13.89 -11.85
N SER A 112 0.75 12.98 -11.81
CA SER A 112 0.61 11.65 -12.41
C SER A 112 -0.43 10.80 -11.69
N ALA A 113 -0.65 11.02 -10.40
CA ALA A 113 -1.71 10.34 -9.65
C ALA A 113 -3.11 10.65 -10.24
N LYS A 114 -3.37 11.93 -10.63
CA LYS A 114 -4.63 12.30 -11.31
C LYS A 114 -4.74 11.71 -12.70
N LEU A 115 -3.64 11.67 -13.46
CA LEU A 115 -3.63 11.04 -14.78
C LEU A 115 -4.01 9.56 -14.68
N VAL A 116 -3.40 8.81 -13.74
CA VAL A 116 -3.70 7.39 -13.54
C VAL A 116 -5.15 7.18 -13.10
N ALA A 117 -5.68 8.03 -12.21
CA ALA A 117 -7.08 7.99 -11.83
C ALA A 117 -8.01 8.13 -13.04
N ASN A 118 -7.78 9.14 -13.87
CA ASN A 118 -8.57 9.35 -15.10
C ASN A 118 -8.49 8.16 -16.08
N MET A 119 -7.31 7.51 -16.20
CA MET A 119 -7.14 6.34 -17.08
C MET A 119 -7.96 5.15 -16.57
N ILE A 120 -7.99 4.89 -15.27
CA ILE A 120 -8.78 3.82 -14.64
C ILE A 120 -10.29 4.04 -14.87
N GLU A 121 -10.76 5.27 -14.68
CA GLU A 121 -12.15 5.63 -14.95
C GLU A 121 -12.51 5.52 -16.44
N ALA A 122 -11.65 6.04 -17.32
CA ALA A 122 -11.86 5.97 -18.77
C ALA A 122 -11.90 4.53 -19.28
N ALA A 123 -11.10 3.63 -18.70
CA ALA A 123 -11.15 2.20 -19.00
C ALA A 123 -12.51 1.57 -18.61
N GLY A 124 -13.19 2.11 -17.60
CA GLY A 124 -14.56 1.72 -17.23
C GLY A 124 -14.69 1.10 -15.85
N ALA A 125 -13.81 1.40 -14.92
CA ALA A 125 -14.01 1.05 -13.53
C ALA A 125 -15.18 1.85 -12.93
N ASP A 126 -16.01 1.20 -12.12
CA ASP A 126 -17.13 1.82 -11.39
C ASP A 126 -16.74 2.17 -9.94
N ARG A 127 -15.67 1.59 -9.43
CA ARG A 127 -15.16 1.77 -8.04
C ARG A 127 -13.69 1.42 -7.96
N VAL A 128 -12.99 2.01 -7.00
CA VAL A 128 -11.63 1.64 -6.62
C VAL A 128 -11.60 1.18 -5.17
N LEU A 129 -10.93 0.06 -4.89
CA LEU A 129 -10.59 -0.41 -3.55
C LEU A 129 -9.07 -0.44 -3.44
N THR A 130 -8.50 0.29 -2.49
CA THR A 130 -7.05 0.41 -2.30
C THR A 130 -6.69 0.46 -0.81
N MET A 131 -5.40 0.54 -0.49
CA MET A 131 -4.93 0.66 0.90
C MET A 131 -3.84 1.74 1.00
N ASP A 132 -3.94 2.59 2.03
CA ASP A 132 -2.97 3.62 2.41
C ASP A 132 -2.41 4.40 1.22
N LEU A 133 -3.25 5.10 0.51
CA LEU A 133 -2.80 6.05 -0.50
C LEU A 133 -1.74 7.00 0.09
N HIS A 134 -0.66 7.24 -0.65
CA HIS A 134 0.43 8.14 -0.21
C HIS A 134 -0.08 9.47 0.34
N ALA A 135 -1.09 10.01 -0.31
CA ALA A 135 -1.82 11.19 0.12
C ALA A 135 -3.33 10.89 0.06
N SER A 136 -4.03 11.04 1.18
CA SER A 136 -5.44 10.68 1.29
C SER A 136 -6.34 11.46 0.32
N GLN A 137 -5.95 12.68 -0.06
CA GLN A 137 -6.66 13.51 -1.04
C GLN A 137 -6.70 12.91 -2.46
N ILE A 138 -5.87 11.89 -2.77
CA ILE A 138 -5.94 11.17 -4.06
C ILE A 138 -7.32 10.54 -4.27
N GLN A 139 -8.04 10.20 -3.19
CA GLN A 139 -9.42 9.76 -3.28
C GLN A 139 -10.31 10.76 -4.06
N GLY A 140 -10.06 12.06 -3.88
CA GLY A 140 -10.77 13.13 -4.59
C GLY A 140 -10.29 13.34 -6.04
N PHE A 141 -9.34 12.56 -6.54
CA PHE A 141 -8.94 12.59 -7.95
C PHE A 141 -9.85 11.72 -8.82
N PHE A 142 -10.63 10.86 -8.20
CA PHE A 142 -11.60 10.01 -8.84
C PHE A 142 -13.00 10.64 -8.78
N ASP A 143 -13.75 10.52 -9.86
CA ASP A 143 -15.18 10.85 -9.93
C ASP A 143 -16.06 9.63 -9.58
N ILE A 144 -15.45 8.46 -9.40
CA ILE A 144 -16.08 7.22 -8.91
C ILE A 144 -15.73 6.98 -7.43
N PRO A 145 -16.52 6.16 -6.70
CA PRO A 145 -16.25 5.83 -5.30
C PRO A 145 -14.87 5.18 -5.11
N VAL A 146 -14.16 5.61 -4.06
CA VAL A 146 -12.87 5.07 -3.64
C VAL A 146 -12.93 4.65 -2.18
N ASP A 147 -12.68 3.38 -1.91
CA ASP A 147 -12.48 2.85 -0.57
C ASP A 147 -10.97 2.70 -0.32
N ASN A 148 -10.43 3.59 0.52
CA ASN A 148 -9.01 3.58 0.88
C ASN A 148 -8.84 2.94 2.26
N LEU A 149 -8.61 1.63 2.32
CA LEU A 149 -8.40 0.88 3.56
C LEU A 149 -7.17 1.40 4.31
N LEU A 150 -7.15 1.23 5.62
CA LEU A 150 -6.04 1.64 6.48
C LEU A 150 -5.27 0.42 6.99
N SER A 151 -3.94 0.51 6.98
CA SER A 151 -3.04 -0.52 7.54
C SER A 151 -2.96 -0.46 9.05
N ASN A 152 -3.31 0.68 9.64
CA ASN A 152 -3.17 0.94 11.08
C ASN A 152 -3.70 -0.21 11.96
N PRO A 153 -4.93 -0.74 11.78
CA PRO A 153 -5.45 -1.83 12.61
C PRO A 153 -4.59 -3.11 12.54
N VAL A 154 -3.97 -3.38 11.39
CA VAL A 154 -3.13 -4.57 11.19
C VAL A 154 -1.84 -4.45 12.01
N PHE A 155 -1.16 -3.31 11.89
CA PHE A 155 0.07 -3.08 12.63
C PHE A 155 -0.17 -2.96 14.14
N VAL A 156 -1.26 -2.31 14.56
CA VAL A 156 -1.67 -2.26 15.97
C VAL A 156 -1.81 -3.69 16.52
N LYS A 157 -2.60 -4.53 15.87
CA LYS A 157 -2.80 -5.92 16.28
C LYS A 157 -1.48 -6.69 16.36
N TYR A 158 -0.60 -6.50 15.37
CA TYR A 158 0.70 -7.16 15.33
C TYR A 158 1.60 -6.75 16.49
N TYR A 159 1.80 -5.44 16.71
CA TYR A 159 2.69 -4.94 17.75
C TYR A 159 2.15 -5.14 19.16
N MET A 160 0.82 -5.03 19.36
CA MET A 160 0.18 -5.38 20.64
C MET A 160 0.35 -6.84 21.00
N SER A 161 0.39 -7.73 20.03
CA SER A 161 0.64 -9.16 20.28
C SER A 161 2.12 -9.53 20.43
N LYS A 162 3.01 -8.68 19.92
CA LYS A 162 4.46 -8.93 19.90
C LYS A 162 5.17 -8.50 21.16
N PHE A 163 4.74 -7.39 21.77
CA PHE A 163 5.38 -6.79 22.92
C PHE A 163 4.53 -6.93 24.17
N GLU A 164 5.17 -7.22 25.31
CA GLU A 164 4.50 -7.37 26.61
C GLU A 164 4.02 -6.01 27.15
N HIS A 165 4.83 -4.96 26.94
CA HIS A 165 4.55 -3.57 27.37
C HIS A 165 4.66 -2.60 26.18
N PRO A 166 3.75 -2.68 25.20
CA PRO A 166 3.81 -1.82 24.02
C PRO A 166 3.63 -0.32 24.35
N GLU A 167 2.92 0.00 25.43
CA GLU A 167 2.69 1.37 25.90
C GLU A 167 3.97 2.10 26.35
N GLU A 168 5.02 1.36 26.69
CA GLU A 168 6.34 1.93 27.05
C GLU A 168 7.19 2.30 25.83
N MET A 169 6.73 1.91 24.65
CA MET A 169 7.41 2.21 23.40
C MET A 169 7.04 3.61 22.88
N VAL A 170 7.76 4.08 21.89
CA VAL A 170 7.51 5.35 21.22
C VAL A 170 7.34 5.12 19.73
N VAL A 171 6.26 5.65 19.17
CA VAL A 171 6.10 5.74 17.71
C VAL A 171 6.92 6.90 17.20
N VAL A 172 7.63 6.71 16.11
CA VAL A 172 8.46 7.76 15.51
C VAL A 172 8.05 7.97 14.05
N SER A 173 7.73 9.21 13.72
CA SER A 173 7.57 9.63 12.33
C SER A 173 8.94 9.81 11.68
N PRO A 174 9.23 9.12 10.55
CA PRO A 174 10.53 9.24 9.88
C PRO A 174 10.77 10.60 9.22
N ASP A 175 9.71 11.39 9.02
CA ASP A 175 9.76 12.74 8.50
C ASP A 175 8.49 13.54 8.87
N VAL A 176 8.44 14.80 8.48
CA VAL A 176 7.29 15.70 8.75
C VAL A 176 6.04 15.28 7.96
N GLY A 177 6.20 14.68 6.79
CA GLY A 177 5.07 14.24 5.92
C GLY A 177 4.26 13.12 6.55
N SER A 178 4.91 12.22 7.28
CA SER A 178 4.29 11.03 7.89
C SER A 178 3.74 11.27 9.30
N VAL A 179 3.82 12.51 9.84
CA VAL A 179 3.40 12.83 11.22
C VAL A 179 1.93 12.52 11.49
N ALA A 180 1.04 12.86 10.57
CA ALA A 180 -0.40 12.65 10.79
C ALA A 180 -0.74 11.15 10.95
N ARG A 181 -0.21 10.29 10.07
CA ARG A 181 -0.42 8.84 10.12
C ARG A 181 0.25 8.21 11.35
N SER A 182 1.48 8.66 11.67
CA SER A 182 2.21 8.19 12.87
C SER A 182 1.50 8.59 14.16
N ARG A 183 0.85 9.75 14.21
CA ARG A 183 0.04 10.19 15.34
C ARG A 183 -1.20 9.32 15.54
N THR A 184 -1.90 8.98 14.46
CA THR A 184 -3.05 8.07 14.53
C THR A 184 -2.62 6.70 15.07
N PHE A 185 -1.50 6.16 14.58
CA PHE A 185 -0.95 4.90 15.05
C PHE A 185 -0.56 4.98 16.54
N ALA A 186 0.16 6.02 16.95
CA ALA A 186 0.57 6.26 18.34
C ALA A 186 -0.65 6.34 19.27
N ASN A 187 -1.68 7.11 18.89
CA ASN A 187 -2.90 7.26 19.69
C ASN A 187 -3.64 5.92 19.86
N THR A 188 -3.76 5.13 18.79
CA THR A 188 -4.42 3.82 18.85
C THR A 188 -3.66 2.83 19.74
N MET A 189 -2.32 2.93 19.76
CA MET A 189 -1.44 2.09 20.60
C MET A 189 -1.30 2.61 22.05
N GLY A 190 -1.81 3.81 22.36
CA GLY A 190 -1.55 4.46 23.66
C GLY A 190 -0.11 4.90 23.86
N MET A 191 0.65 5.11 22.77
CA MET A 191 2.08 5.46 22.79
C MET A 191 2.33 6.95 22.60
N ASN A 192 3.49 7.42 23.06
CA ASN A 192 3.98 8.75 22.71
C ASN A 192 4.48 8.79 21.27
N LEU A 193 4.50 10.01 20.70
CA LEU A 193 5.01 10.29 19.36
C LEU A 193 6.30 11.10 19.42
N ALA A 194 7.30 10.69 18.66
CA ALA A 194 8.47 11.47 18.32
C ALA A 194 8.58 11.67 16.80
N ILE A 195 9.40 12.61 16.36
CA ILE A 195 9.55 12.99 14.95
C ILE A 195 11.03 13.12 14.64
N VAL A 196 11.46 12.58 13.50
CA VAL A 196 12.77 12.89 12.92
C VAL A 196 12.61 14.06 11.96
N ASP A 197 13.14 15.22 12.36
CA ASP A 197 13.16 16.43 11.54
C ASP A 197 14.46 16.49 10.73
N LYS A 198 14.32 16.55 9.41
CA LYS A 198 15.42 16.63 8.45
C LYS A 198 15.56 18.07 7.98
N ARG A 199 16.62 18.76 8.38
CA ARG A 199 16.91 20.10 7.88
C ARG A 199 18.07 20.08 6.90
N ARG A 200 17.85 20.63 5.71
CA ARG A 200 18.89 20.96 4.76
C ARG A 200 19.21 22.44 4.92
N GLU A 201 20.32 22.76 5.57
CA GLU A 201 20.71 24.17 5.74
C GLU A 201 21.19 24.81 4.44
N LYS A 202 21.79 24.04 3.50
CA LYS A 202 22.19 24.48 2.16
C LYS A 202 22.24 23.29 1.19
N ALA A 203 22.08 23.58 -0.12
CA ALA A 203 22.36 22.61 -1.18
C ALA A 203 23.82 22.13 -1.06
N ASN A 204 24.06 20.81 -1.00
CA ASN A 204 25.35 20.12 -0.86
C ASN A 204 25.95 20.05 0.57
N GLN A 205 25.20 20.30 1.64
CA GLN A 205 25.64 19.97 3.01
C GLN A 205 24.99 18.68 3.52
N CYS A 206 25.66 17.99 4.49
CA CYS A 206 25.11 16.83 5.17
C CYS A 206 23.75 17.16 5.79
N GLU A 207 22.79 16.25 5.64
CA GLU A 207 21.47 16.38 6.29
C GLU A 207 21.68 16.36 7.80
N VAL A 208 21.31 17.45 8.48
CA VAL A 208 21.24 17.49 9.94
C VAL A 208 19.90 16.87 10.34
N MET A 209 19.97 15.82 11.14
CA MET A 209 18.78 15.19 11.70
C MET A 209 18.62 15.58 13.17
N ASN A 210 17.42 16.05 13.54
CA ASN A 210 17.02 16.28 14.91
C ASN A 210 15.93 15.30 15.29
N VAL A 211 15.96 14.80 16.52
CA VAL A 211 14.89 13.97 17.08
C VAL A 211 14.07 14.86 18.02
N ILE A 212 12.81 15.06 17.69
CA ILE A 212 11.87 15.85 18.51
C ILE A 212 10.98 14.87 19.26
N GLY A 213 11.01 14.92 20.57
CA GLY A 213 10.34 13.98 21.48
C GLY A 213 11.32 13.14 22.28
N ASP A 214 10.82 12.49 23.33
CA ASP A 214 11.63 11.67 24.24
C ASP A 214 11.68 10.21 23.80
N VAL A 215 12.83 9.78 23.27
CA VAL A 215 13.10 8.40 22.84
C VAL A 215 14.24 7.74 23.65
N LYS A 216 14.87 8.49 24.57
CA LYS A 216 16.04 8.03 25.32
C LYS A 216 15.70 6.82 26.18
N GLY A 217 16.45 5.76 26.03
CA GLY A 217 16.28 4.51 26.78
C GLY A 217 15.04 3.70 26.38
N LYS A 218 14.30 4.11 25.34
CA LYS A 218 13.05 3.47 24.91
C LYS A 218 13.24 2.61 23.65
N LYS A 219 12.29 1.71 23.43
CA LYS A 219 12.12 1.02 22.15
C LYS A 219 11.25 1.88 21.24
N CYS A 220 11.61 2.00 19.98
CA CYS A 220 10.94 2.85 19.01
C CYS A 220 10.36 2.06 17.84
N ILE A 221 9.21 2.52 17.32
CA ILE A 221 8.60 2.00 16.09
C ILE A 221 8.51 3.14 15.08
N LEU A 222 9.28 3.06 13.99
CA LEU A 222 9.13 3.93 12.83
C LEU A 222 7.91 3.49 12.02
N PHE A 223 7.03 4.44 11.67
CA PHE A 223 5.81 4.15 10.89
C PHE A 223 5.71 5.04 9.65
N ASP A 224 5.58 4.41 8.48
CA ASP A 224 5.46 5.10 7.19
C ASP A 224 4.43 4.42 6.27
N ASP A 225 4.08 5.03 5.13
CA ASP A 225 3.23 4.38 4.11
C ASP A 225 4.03 3.46 3.22
N MET A 226 5.23 3.84 2.83
CA MET A 226 6.05 3.02 1.93
C MET A 226 7.54 3.15 2.20
N VAL A 227 8.26 2.10 1.83
CA VAL A 227 9.73 2.10 1.79
C VAL A 227 10.16 1.78 0.37
N ASP A 228 10.81 2.75 -0.29
CA ASP A 228 11.36 2.58 -1.64
C ASP A 228 12.83 2.15 -1.57
N THR A 229 13.78 3.08 -1.50
CA THR A 229 15.21 2.76 -1.44
C THR A 229 15.75 2.56 -0.02
N ALA A 230 14.91 2.64 0.99
CA ALA A 230 15.20 2.53 2.43
C ALA A 230 16.20 3.57 3.00
N GLY A 231 16.72 4.50 2.20
CA GLY A 231 17.71 5.47 2.68
C GLY A 231 17.17 6.35 3.82
N SER A 232 16.01 6.97 3.62
CA SER A 232 15.38 7.84 4.62
C SER A 232 15.05 7.10 5.91
N LEU A 233 14.47 5.90 5.79
CA LEU A 233 14.09 5.08 6.95
C LEU A 233 15.32 4.65 7.77
N CYS A 234 16.36 4.14 7.11
CA CYS A 234 17.59 3.69 7.78
C CYS A 234 18.34 4.86 8.44
N ASN A 235 18.38 6.03 7.79
CA ASN A 235 18.98 7.24 8.38
C ASN A 235 18.18 7.73 9.59
N ALA A 236 16.84 7.70 9.52
CA ALA A 236 15.99 8.03 10.66
C ALA A 236 16.22 7.06 11.83
N ALA A 237 16.29 5.75 11.57
CA ALA A 237 16.60 4.76 12.60
C ALA A 237 17.96 5.01 13.24
N LYS A 238 18.98 5.32 12.45
CA LYS A 238 20.31 5.67 12.95
C LYS A 238 20.28 6.90 13.86
N ALA A 239 19.59 7.97 13.44
CA ALA A 239 19.44 9.19 14.24
C ALA A 239 18.74 8.93 15.57
N ILE A 240 17.69 8.11 15.59
CA ILE A 240 16.96 7.74 16.82
C ILE A 240 17.89 7.03 17.81
N VAL A 241 18.79 6.17 17.35
CA VAL A 241 19.74 5.45 18.21
C VAL A 241 20.89 6.36 18.64
N GLU A 242 21.59 7.00 17.68
CA GLU A 242 22.84 7.72 17.94
C GLU A 242 22.62 9.09 18.58
N ILE A 243 21.55 9.81 18.19
CA ILE A 243 21.24 11.16 18.72
C ILE A 243 20.18 11.07 19.80
N GLY A 244 19.12 10.27 19.56
CA GLY A 244 18.00 10.14 20.50
C GLY A 244 18.27 9.23 21.69
N GLY A 245 19.23 8.29 21.59
CA GLY A 245 19.58 7.35 22.65
C GLY A 245 18.55 6.22 22.84
N ALA A 246 17.79 5.88 21.81
CA ALA A 246 16.88 4.73 21.85
C ALA A 246 17.64 3.40 21.95
N THR A 247 17.06 2.41 22.63
CA THR A 247 17.67 1.10 22.85
C THR A 247 17.47 0.14 21.69
N GLU A 248 16.31 0.18 21.05
CA GLU A 248 15.94 -0.66 19.91
C GLU A 248 15.04 0.10 18.95
N VAL A 249 15.19 -0.17 17.67
CA VAL A 249 14.32 0.40 16.61
C VAL A 249 13.69 -0.71 15.81
N TYR A 250 12.38 -0.68 15.75
CA TYR A 250 11.52 -1.45 14.86
C TYR A 250 10.96 -0.51 13.80
N ALA A 251 10.48 -1.04 12.69
CA ALA A 251 9.83 -0.23 11.68
C ALA A 251 8.69 -0.99 11.02
N CYS A 252 7.71 -0.27 10.51
CA CYS A 252 6.67 -0.82 9.65
C CYS A 252 6.26 0.20 8.58
N ALA A 253 5.87 -0.33 7.45
CA ALA A 253 5.29 0.44 6.37
C ALA A 253 4.32 -0.44 5.57
N THR A 254 3.28 0.17 5.03
CA THR A 254 2.25 -0.55 4.27
C THR A 254 2.84 -1.17 3.02
N HIS A 255 3.63 -0.41 2.28
CA HIS A 255 4.12 -0.81 0.95
C HIS A 255 5.64 -0.99 0.92
N GLY A 256 6.08 -2.23 0.75
CA GLY A 256 7.50 -2.56 0.54
C GLY A 256 7.87 -2.48 -0.93
N VAL A 257 8.12 -1.27 -1.46
CA VAL A 257 8.55 -1.08 -2.86
C VAL A 257 9.95 -1.64 -3.09
N LEU A 258 10.85 -1.43 -2.14
CA LEU A 258 12.16 -2.06 -2.00
C LEU A 258 13.04 -2.01 -3.26
N SER A 259 13.14 -0.82 -3.86
CA SER A 259 13.93 -0.60 -5.06
C SER A 259 15.43 -0.48 -4.78
N GLY A 260 16.22 -0.89 -5.76
CA GLY A 260 17.68 -0.71 -5.75
C GLY A 260 18.35 -1.32 -4.52
N PRO A 261 19.14 -0.56 -3.73
CA PRO A 261 19.91 -1.09 -2.61
C PRO A 261 19.11 -1.26 -1.30
N ALA A 262 17.75 -1.22 -1.35
CA ALA A 262 16.91 -1.23 -0.15
C ALA A 262 17.18 -2.43 0.76
N ASN A 263 17.24 -3.63 0.20
CA ASN A 263 17.48 -4.87 0.95
C ASN A 263 18.82 -4.85 1.71
N GLU A 264 19.89 -4.43 1.04
CA GLU A 264 21.22 -4.31 1.63
C GLU A 264 21.24 -3.23 2.73
N ARG A 265 20.64 -2.08 2.49
CA ARG A 265 20.56 -0.99 3.48
C ARG A 265 19.83 -1.43 4.75
N ILE A 266 18.70 -2.14 4.60
CA ILE A 266 17.93 -2.68 5.71
C ILE A 266 18.76 -3.73 6.47
N ALA A 267 19.41 -4.64 5.76
CA ALA A 267 20.27 -5.67 6.36
C ALA A 267 21.36 -5.07 7.24
N ASN A 268 22.00 -3.99 6.77
CA ASN A 268 23.11 -3.30 7.45
C ASN A 268 22.66 -2.21 8.44
N SER A 269 21.36 -1.95 8.58
CA SER A 269 20.81 -0.91 9.48
C SER A 269 20.77 -1.37 10.94
N CYS A 270 20.53 -0.43 11.86
CA CYS A 270 20.24 -0.73 13.27
C CYS A 270 18.79 -1.21 13.50
N ILE A 271 17.93 -1.24 12.49
CA ILE A 271 16.55 -1.73 12.57
C ILE A 271 16.59 -3.22 12.93
N LYS A 272 15.86 -3.61 13.97
CA LYS A 272 15.72 -4.99 14.42
C LYS A 272 14.80 -5.80 13.54
N GLU A 273 13.68 -5.19 13.13
CA GLU A 273 12.68 -5.77 12.26
C GLU A 273 11.95 -4.67 11.49
N LEU A 274 11.71 -4.91 10.22
CA LEU A 274 10.91 -4.06 9.34
C LEU A 274 9.75 -4.89 8.80
N THR A 275 8.53 -4.49 9.16
CA THR A 275 7.31 -5.21 8.80
C THR A 275 6.57 -4.50 7.68
N PHE A 276 6.24 -5.23 6.62
CA PHE A 276 5.41 -4.78 5.51
C PHE A 276 4.08 -5.54 5.46
N LEU A 277 3.13 -4.99 4.71
CA LEU A 277 1.95 -5.72 4.27
C LEU A 277 2.21 -6.31 2.88
N ASN A 278 1.52 -7.40 2.55
CA ASN A 278 1.65 -8.06 1.24
C ASN A 278 0.87 -7.36 0.11
N THR A 279 0.69 -6.05 0.20
CA THR A 279 0.10 -5.20 -0.86
C THR A 279 0.93 -5.19 -2.15
N ILE A 280 2.23 -5.44 -2.03
CA ILE A 280 3.20 -5.71 -3.10
C ILE A 280 3.75 -7.12 -2.83
N PRO A 281 4.04 -7.93 -3.86
CA PRO A 281 4.65 -9.25 -3.66
C PRO A 281 5.89 -9.17 -2.76
N PRO A 282 6.07 -10.11 -1.84
CA PRO A 282 7.29 -10.20 -1.04
C PRO A 282 8.55 -10.22 -1.92
N LEU A 283 9.58 -9.47 -1.49
CA LEU A 283 10.86 -9.42 -2.19
C LEU A 283 11.55 -10.79 -2.11
N GLU A 284 11.90 -11.36 -3.25
CA GLU A 284 12.73 -12.56 -3.33
C GLU A 284 14.12 -12.27 -2.73
N GLY A 285 14.62 -13.15 -1.87
CA GLY A 285 15.89 -12.93 -1.20
C GLY A 285 15.89 -11.80 -0.16
N ALA A 286 14.72 -11.43 0.38
CA ALA A 286 14.63 -10.45 1.45
C ALA A 286 15.52 -10.83 2.65
N CYS A 287 16.19 -9.86 3.25
CA CYS A 287 17.00 -10.09 4.44
C CYS A 287 16.11 -10.52 5.63
N SER A 288 16.70 -11.20 6.61
CA SER A 288 16.00 -11.78 7.76
C SER A 288 15.26 -10.76 8.64
N LYS A 289 15.56 -9.48 8.50
CA LYS A 289 14.87 -8.39 9.23
C LYS A 289 13.53 -8.02 8.62
N ILE A 290 13.27 -8.38 7.36
CA ILE A 290 12.03 -8.06 6.67
C ILE A 290 10.98 -9.13 6.96
N LYS A 291 9.78 -8.69 7.35
CA LYS A 291 8.59 -9.53 7.54
C LYS A 291 7.41 -8.98 6.76
N TYR A 292 6.52 -9.88 6.38
CA TYR A 292 5.27 -9.55 5.69
C TYR A 292 4.08 -10.04 6.48
N LEU A 293 3.06 -9.18 6.62
CA LEU A 293 1.76 -9.53 7.17
C LEU A 293 0.75 -9.63 6.03
N ASP A 294 -0.12 -10.63 6.11
CA ASP A 294 -1.16 -10.84 5.11
C ASP A 294 -2.37 -9.94 5.36
N VAL A 295 -2.72 -9.11 4.37
CA VAL A 295 -3.92 -8.25 4.40
C VAL A 295 -5.01 -8.70 3.44
N SER A 296 -4.84 -9.83 2.77
CA SER A 296 -5.88 -10.41 1.92
C SER A 296 -7.22 -10.62 2.66
N PRO A 297 -7.27 -10.97 3.97
CA PRO A 297 -8.53 -11.08 4.69
C PRO A 297 -9.30 -9.75 4.81
N ILE A 298 -8.61 -8.62 4.98
CA ILE A 298 -9.25 -7.31 5.09
C ILE A 298 -9.82 -6.88 3.73
N PHE A 299 -9.09 -7.12 2.65
CA PHE A 299 -9.61 -6.88 1.30
C PHE A 299 -10.80 -7.79 0.97
N ALA A 300 -10.79 -9.03 1.42
CA ALA A 300 -11.93 -9.94 1.26
C ALA A 300 -13.16 -9.42 2.02
N ASP A 301 -13.00 -8.99 3.27
CA ASP A 301 -14.10 -8.39 4.04
C ASP A 301 -14.62 -7.11 3.37
N ALA A 302 -13.75 -6.29 2.78
CA ALA A 302 -14.12 -5.11 2.02
C ALA A 302 -14.91 -5.48 0.75
N ILE A 303 -14.45 -6.45 -0.02
CA ILE A 303 -15.12 -6.97 -1.22
C ILE A 303 -16.51 -7.50 -0.87
N GLN A 304 -16.62 -8.29 0.20
CA GLN A 304 -17.90 -8.82 0.66
C GLN A 304 -18.86 -7.67 1.01
N ARG A 305 -18.40 -6.64 1.74
CA ARG A 305 -19.22 -5.47 2.11
C ARG A 305 -19.65 -4.66 0.90
N ILE A 306 -18.76 -4.45 -0.07
CA ILE A 306 -19.09 -3.77 -1.33
C ILE A 306 -20.19 -4.55 -2.08
N TYR A 307 -20.08 -5.87 -2.13
CA TYR A 307 -21.07 -6.72 -2.80
C TYR A 307 -22.42 -6.71 -2.06
N GLU A 308 -22.41 -6.82 -0.73
CA GLU A 308 -23.60 -6.87 0.10
C GLU A 308 -24.19 -5.48 0.41
N GLU A 309 -23.61 -4.39 -0.12
CA GLU A 309 -23.98 -2.98 0.19
C GLU A 309 -23.89 -2.63 1.68
N ASN A 310 -23.06 -3.30 2.42
CA ASN A 310 -22.82 -3.03 3.83
C ASN A 310 -21.86 -1.86 4.03
N SER A 311 -21.99 -1.16 5.19
CA SER A 311 -21.11 -0.05 5.54
C SER A 311 -19.65 -0.51 5.63
N MET A 312 -18.74 0.30 5.04
CA MET A 312 -17.29 0.11 5.11
C MET A 312 -16.67 0.67 6.41
N SER A 313 -17.41 1.48 7.18
CA SER A 313 -16.87 2.23 8.34
C SER A 313 -16.29 1.37 9.45
N VAL A 314 -16.63 0.10 9.53
CA VAL A 314 -16.07 -0.85 10.50
C VAL A 314 -14.64 -1.33 10.16
N LEU A 315 -14.16 -1.01 8.96
CA LEU A 315 -12.81 -1.34 8.48
C LEU A 315 -11.81 -0.18 8.63
N PHE A 316 -12.28 0.97 9.12
CA PHE A 316 -11.49 2.21 9.27
C PHE A 316 -11.18 2.55 10.72
#